data_6035b6dd71aa9d718e1c39b2a3624f21
#
_entry.id   6035b6dd71aa9d718e1c39b2a3624f21
#
_cell.length_a   1.000
_cell.length_b   1.000
_cell.length_c   1.000
_cell.angle_alpha   90.00
_cell.angle_beta   90.00
_cell.angle_gamma   90.00
#
_symmetry.space_group_name_H-M   'P 1'
#
loop_
_entity.id
_entity.type
_entity.pdbx_description
1 polymer ?
#
loop_
_entity_poly.entity_id
_entity_poly.type
_entity_poly.pdbx_seq_one_letter_code
_entity_poly.pdbx_strand_id
1 'polypeptide(L)'
;PQPAPSSPERHPSRSLRWISIIGWEFLHAALWMPMAVLLVPSILLFHLTVPLSASLERAVARRLGTDAPSGHKENQRRSPWLLARVAHVEFWRQDLPLCVGGMALSTASFFLTALLGALLAASVLAPFMSSSEAPIRLDLGGREIAVSGLQSAPILAPVGLIALSLLLGALWGLGRLRLLLVKALSGERKRQRLEQLTAEVGHLTASRATLMDAFEAERTRIERDLHDGTQQELVALAMNLGGLRLAAESL
;
A
#
# COMPACT_ATOMS: atom_id res chain seq x y z
N PRO A 1 -22.66 -24.19 8.97
CA PRO A 1 -23.04 -22.94 8.32
C PRO A 1 -21.87 -22.46 7.46
N GLN A 2 -22.03 -22.56 6.12
CA GLN A 2 -21.07 -21.97 5.19
C GLN A 2 -21.21 -20.44 5.27
N PRO A 3 -20.09 -19.67 5.30
CA PRO A 3 -20.18 -18.22 5.19
C PRO A 3 -20.75 -17.86 3.83
N ALA A 4 -21.69 -16.89 3.83
CA ALA A 4 -22.31 -16.38 2.62
C ALA A 4 -21.24 -15.88 1.63
N PRO A 5 -21.41 -16.07 0.31
CA PRO A 5 -20.47 -15.58 -0.68
C PRO A 5 -20.40 -14.05 -0.59
N SER A 6 -19.18 -13.54 -0.39
CA SER A 6 -18.90 -12.10 -0.41
C SER A 6 -19.38 -11.52 -1.74
N SER A 7 -20.21 -10.48 -1.68
CA SER A 7 -20.65 -9.73 -2.86
C SER A 7 -19.45 -9.29 -3.69
N PRO A 8 -19.48 -9.42 -5.04
CA PRO A 8 -18.39 -9.01 -5.89
C PRO A 8 -18.17 -7.51 -5.74
N GLU A 9 -17.00 -7.12 -5.22
CA GLU A 9 -16.56 -5.73 -5.22
C GLU A 9 -16.55 -5.24 -6.67
N ARG A 10 -17.43 -4.28 -6.98
CA ARG A 10 -17.50 -3.65 -8.30
C ARG A 10 -16.22 -2.84 -8.51
N HIS A 11 -15.25 -3.42 -9.18
CA HIS A 11 -14.09 -2.66 -9.65
C HIS A 11 -14.54 -1.55 -10.59
N PRO A 12 -14.17 -0.28 -10.34
CA PRO A 12 -14.53 0.82 -11.22
C PRO A 12 -13.97 0.58 -12.63
N SER A 13 -14.76 0.91 -13.65
CA SER A 13 -14.37 0.76 -15.04
C SER A 13 -13.04 1.49 -15.34
N ARG A 14 -12.29 1.01 -16.36
CA ARG A 14 -10.99 1.60 -16.75
C ARG A 14 -11.06 3.12 -16.98
N SER A 15 -12.13 3.59 -17.59
CA SER A 15 -12.38 5.02 -17.87
C SER A 15 -12.53 5.85 -16.59
N LEU A 16 -13.27 5.36 -15.59
CA LEU A 16 -13.45 6.05 -14.32
C LEU A 16 -12.14 6.18 -13.53
N ARG A 17 -11.23 5.22 -13.66
CA ARG A 17 -9.89 5.33 -13.02
C ARG A 17 -9.04 6.45 -13.61
N TRP A 18 -9.11 6.71 -14.90
CA TRP A 18 -8.37 7.81 -15.54
C TRP A 18 -8.81 9.17 -14.98
N ILE A 19 -10.11 9.41 -14.96
CA ILE A 19 -10.70 10.65 -14.45
C ILE A 19 -10.33 10.84 -12.97
N SER A 20 -10.38 9.78 -12.17
CA SER A 20 -10.02 9.83 -10.75
C SER A 20 -8.54 10.15 -10.52
N ILE A 21 -7.63 9.63 -11.34
CA ILE A 21 -6.19 9.91 -11.23
C ILE A 21 -5.91 11.38 -11.58
N ILE A 22 -6.46 11.87 -12.70
CA ILE A 22 -6.29 13.26 -13.13
C ILE A 22 -6.90 14.22 -12.10
N GLY A 23 -8.11 13.95 -11.64
CA GLY A 23 -8.79 14.77 -10.63
C GLY A 23 -8.03 14.81 -9.29
N TRP A 24 -7.44 13.70 -8.90
CA TRP A 24 -6.61 13.63 -7.68
C TRP A 24 -5.32 14.46 -7.80
N GLU A 25 -4.61 14.38 -8.93
CA GLU A 25 -3.42 15.19 -9.16
C GLU A 25 -3.74 16.68 -9.29
N PHE A 26 -4.84 17.03 -9.93
CA PHE A 26 -5.31 18.41 -9.97
C PHE A 26 -5.61 18.95 -8.56
N LEU A 27 -6.26 18.15 -7.72
CA LEU A 27 -6.52 18.50 -6.32
C LEU A 27 -5.21 18.71 -5.54
N HIS A 28 -4.20 17.85 -5.73
CA HIS A 28 -2.89 18.03 -5.12
C HIS A 28 -2.19 19.31 -5.58
N ALA A 29 -2.25 19.61 -6.87
CA ALA A 29 -1.71 20.84 -7.41
C ALA A 29 -2.42 22.08 -6.81
N ALA A 30 -3.75 22.05 -6.72
CA ALA A 30 -4.53 23.15 -6.14
C ALA A 30 -4.29 23.33 -4.63
N LEU A 31 -4.09 22.23 -3.89
CA LEU A 31 -3.82 22.26 -2.46
C LEU A 31 -2.36 22.54 -2.12
N TRP A 32 -1.44 22.60 -3.11
CA TRP A 32 -0.03 22.82 -2.85
C TRP A 32 0.26 24.14 -2.15
N MET A 33 -0.39 25.23 -2.55
CA MET A 33 -0.22 26.55 -1.92
C MET A 33 -0.55 26.56 -0.42
N PRO A 34 -1.73 26.13 0.03
CA PRO A 34 -2.02 26.07 1.46
C PRO A 34 -1.10 25.07 2.19
N MET A 35 -0.68 23.98 1.54
CA MET A 35 0.26 23.04 2.14
C MET A 35 1.68 23.62 2.29
N ALA A 36 2.13 24.45 1.37
CA ALA A 36 3.41 25.16 1.47
C ALA A 36 3.44 26.13 2.66
N VAL A 37 2.34 26.84 2.92
CA VAL A 37 2.21 27.73 4.09
C VAL A 37 2.25 26.93 5.40
N LEU A 38 1.69 25.72 5.40
CA LEU A 38 1.71 24.81 6.55
C LEU A 38 3.02 24.02 6.70
N LEU A 39 4.00 24.24 5.81
CA LEU A 39 5.26 23.50 5.83
C LEU A 39 6.04 23.74 7.13
N VAL A 40 6.10 24.97 7.62
CA VAL A 40 6.84 25.32 8.86
C VAL A 40 6.25 24.62 10.09
N PRO A 41 4.93 24.73 10.39
CA PRO A 41 4.35 23.94 11.47
C PRO A 41 4.39 22.44 11.20
N SER A 42 4.39 21.99 9.94
CA SER A 42 4.56 20.59 9.59
C SER A 42 5.94 20.03 9.93
N ILE A 43 6.99 20.84 9.86
CA ILE A 43 8.34 20.44 10.29
C ILE A 43 8.39 20.25 11.81
N LEU A 44 7.75 21.13 12.59
CA LEU A 44 7.67 20.99 14.04
C LEU A 44 6.84 19.76 14.47
N LEU A 45 5.82 19.44 13.69
CA LEU A 45 4.90 18.31 13.93
C LEU A 45 5.16 17.12 12.99
N PHE A 46 6.40 16.93 12.53
CA PHE A 46 6.72 15.92 11.52
C PHE A 46 6.30 14.48 11.94
N HIS A 47 6.36 14.20 13.24
CA HIS A 47 5.93 12.92 13.82
C HIS A 47 4.42 12.65 13.65
N LEU A 48 3.62 13.71 13.42
CA LEU A 48 2.19 13.63 13.18
C LEU A 48 1.86 13.73 11.68
N THR A 49 2.47 14.71 11.00
CA THR A 49 2.15 15.06 9.60
C THR A 49 2.63 13.99 8.62
N VAL A 50 3.83 13.42 8.82
CA VAL A 50 4.37 12.38 7.93
C VAL A 50 3.54 11.09 7.94
N PRO A 51 3.20 10.48 9.08
CA PRO A 51 2.35 9.28 9.08
C PRO A 51 0.93 9.53 8.57
N LEU A 52 0.37 10.73 8.84
CA LEU A 52 -0.95 11.12 8.34
C LEU A 52 -0.96 11.26 6.81
N SER A 53 -0.02 11.99 6.23
CA SER A 53 0.09 12.15 4.77
C SER A 53 0.33 10.82 4.09
N ALA A 54 1.25 9.98 4.61
CA ALA A 54 1.49 8.64 4.09
C ALA A 54 0.26 7.72 4.20
N SER A 55 -0.54 7.84 5.26
CA SER A 55 -1.78 7.08 5.42
C SER A 55 -2.86 7.52 4.43
N LEU A 56 -2.95 8.81 4.16
CA LEU A 56 -3.87 9.39 3.19
C LEU A 56 -3.52 8.93 1.76
N GLU A 57 -2.25 9.03 1.37
CA GLU A 57 -1.77 8.56 0.07
C GLU A 57 -2.10 7.06 -0.15
N ARG A 58 -1.86 6.22 0.86
CA ARG A 58 -2.21 4.80 0.79
C ARG A 58 -3.72 4.57 0.73
N ALA A 59 -4.52 5.36 1.46
CA ALA A 59 -5.98 5.25 1.43
C ALA A 59 -6.55 5.58 0.05
N VAL A 60 -6.02 6.61 -0.59
CA VAL A 60 -6.42 6.99 -1.95
C VAL A 60 -5.93 5.98 -2.98
N ALA A 61 -4.68 5.51 -2.88
CA ALA A 61 -4.16 4.47 -3.75
C ALA A 61 -5.03 3.20 -3.72
N ARG A 62 -5.55 2.83 -2.54
CA ARG A 62 -6.51 1.71 -2.40
C ARG A 62 -7.83 1.98 -3.12
N ARG A 63 -8.39 3.18 -2.99
CA ARG A 63 -9.62 3.57 -3.72
C ARG A 63 -9.43 3.54 -5.24
N LEU A 64 -8.21 3.82 -5.69
CA LEU A 64 -7.83 3.73 -7.10
C LEU A 64 -7.47 2.30 -7.57
N GLY A 65 -7.66 1.29 -6.71
CA GLY A 65 -7.49 -0.14 -7.03
C GLY A 65 -6.05 -0.64 -6.91
N THR A 66 -5.24 -0.01 -6.03
CA THR A 66 -3.88 -0.48 -5.71
C THR A 66 -3.91 -1.21 -4.36
N ASP A 67 -3.32 -2.40 -4.28
CA ASP A 67 -3.16 -3.17 -3.05
C ASP A 67 -2.13 -2.50 -2.12
N ALA A 68 -2.54 -1.43 -1.44
CA ALA A 68 -1.71 -0.77 -0.44
C ALA A 68 -2.16 -1.18 0.98
N PRO A 69 -1.28 -1.77 1.81
CA PRO A 69 -1.65 -2.17 3.17
C PRO A 69 -2.02 -0.96 4.01
N SER A 70 -3.04 -1.12 4.87
CA SER A 70 -3.38 -0.10 5.87
C SER A 70 -2.19 0.04 6.83
N GLY A 71 -1.67 1.26 6.99
CA GLY A 71 -0.60 1.54 7.95
C GLY A 71 -1.03 1.40 9.42
N HIS A 72 -2.29 1.07 9.67
CA HIS A 72 -2.90 1.00 10.99
C HIS A 72 -3.27 -0.46 11.30
N LYS A 73 -2.82 -0.97 12.45
CA LYS A 73 -3.34 -2.23 12.99
C LYS A 73 -4.72 -1.95 13.58
N GLU A 74 -5.73 -2.70 13.18
CA GLU A 74 -7.16 -2.52 13.42
C GLU A 74 -7.56 -2.33 14.91
N ASN A 75 -6.66 -2.62 15.85
CA ASN A 75 -6.89 -2.59 17.29
C ASN A 75 -6.03 -1.60 18.08
N GLN A 76 -5.33 -0.64 17.43
CA GLN A 76 -4.49 0.34 18.13
C GLN A 76 -5.13 1.73 18.16
N ARG A 77 -5.26 2.33 19.38
CA ARG A 77 -5.68 3.73 19.55
C ARG A 77 -4.76 4.65 18.74
N ARG A 78 -5.34 5.58 17.98
CA ARG A 78 -4.62 6.44 17.00
C ARG A 78 -3.51 7.31 17.63
N SER A 79 -3.75 7.86 18.82
CA SER A 79 -2.83 8.81 19.46
C SER A 79 -1.48 8.16 19.89
N PRO A 80 -1.45 7.08 20.68
CA PRO A 80 -0.19 6.44 21.04
C PRO A 80 0.52 5.79 19.83
N TRP A 81 -0.23 5.39 18.79
CA TRP A 81 0.34 4.87 17.56
C TRP A 81 1.18 5.90 16.80
N LEU A 82 0.71 7.14 16.70
CA LEU A 82 1.43 8.20 15.98
C LEU A 82 2.78 8.55 16.64
N LEU A 83 2.81 8.65 17.96
CA LEU A 83 4.03 8.95 18.70
C LEU A 83 5.04 7.79 18.69
N ALA A 84 4.57 6.56 18.85
CA ALA A 84 5.43 5.38 18.83
C ALA A 84 6.00 5.08 17.43
N ARG A 85 5.32 5.52 16.36
CA ARG A 85 5.69 5.16 14.98
C ARG A 85 7.03 5.77 14.55
N VAL A 86 7.39 6.95 15.04
CA VAL A 86 8.66 7.62 14.72
C VAL A 86 9.87 6.81 15.21
N ALA A 87 9.71 6.07 16.31
CA ALA A 87 10.75 5.18 16.83
C ALA A 87 10.95 3.90 15.99
N HIS A 88 9.99 3.57 15.11
CA HIS A 88 10.10 2.39 14.28
C HIS A 88 10.85 2.67 12.97
N VAL A 89 11.73 1.75 12.57
CA VAL A 89 12.49 1.80 11.30
C VAL A 89 11.57 1.92 10.08
N GLU A 90 10.34 1.43 10.16
CA GLU A 90 9.31 1.53 9.12
C GLU A 90 8.92 2.98 8.79
N PHE A 91 8.93 3.89 9.78
CA PHE A 91 8.68 5.30 9.56
C PHE A 91 9.73 5.89 8.60
N TRP A 92 11.00 5.65 8.88
CA TRP A 92 12.12 6.18 8.09
C TRP A 92 12.22 5.55 6.70
N ARG A 93 11.94 4.26 6.57
CA ARG A 93 12.06 3.53 5.30
C ARG A 93 10.85 3.65 4.38
N GLN A 94 9.66 3.91 4.91
CA GLN A 94 8.43 3.87 4.11
C GLN A 94 7.61 5.15 4.21
N ASP A 95 7.33 5.66 5.42
CA ASP A 95 6.45 6.81 5.58
C ASP A 95 7.15 8.10 5.17
N LEU A 96 8.41 8.27 5.56
CA LEU A 96 9.19 9.45 5.19
C LEU A 96 9.46 9.53 3.67
N PRO A 97 9.98 8.50 2.99
CA PRO A 97 10.17 8.54 1.53
C PRO A 97 8.85 8.73 0.76
N LEU A 98 7.74 8.15 1.24
CA LEU A 98 6.44 8.35 0.64
C LEU A 98 5.96 9.80 0.78
N CYS A 99 6.16 10.41 1.94
CA CYS A 99 5.82 11.81 2.18
C CYS A 99 6.67 12.75 1.30
N VAL A 100 7.99 12.57 1.30
CA VAL A 100 8.93 13.40 0.51
C VAL A 100 8.66 13.22 -0.99
N GLY A 101 8.52 12.00 -1.47
CA GLY A 101 8.18 11.71 -2.87
C GLY A 101 6.82 12.27 -3.26
N GLY A 102 5.82 12.16 -2.40
CA GLY A 102 4.49 12.76 -2.59
C GLY A 102 4.56 14.28 -2.67
N MET A 103 5.33 14.95 -1.80
CA MET A 103 5.55 16.41 -1.86
C MET A 103 6.26 16.83 -3.14
N ALA A 104 7.30 16.12 -3.56
CA ALA A 104 8.03 16.41 -4.80
C ALA A 104 7.11 16.31 -6.02
N LEU A 105 6.29 15.24 -6.10
CA LEU A 105 5.31 15.07 -7.16
C LEU A 105 4.22 16.16 -7.13
N SER A 106 3.73 16.56 -5.94
CA SER A 106 2.75 17.64 -5.81
C SER A 106 3.31 18.98 -6.26
N THR A 107 4.57 19.26 -5.93
CA THR A 107 5.27 20.47 -6.38
C THR A 107 5.41 20.49 -7.91
N ALA A 108 5.83 19.37 -8.50
CA ALA A 108 5.92 19.23 -9.96
C ALA A 108 4.55 19.39 -10.64
N SER A 109 3.50 18.78 -10.09
CA SER A 109 2.12 18.91 -10.58
C SER A 109 1.66 20.38 -10.51
N PHE A 110 1.96 21.10 -9.42
CA PHE A 110 1.58 22.50 -9.27
C PHE A 110 2.22 23.38 -10.34
N PHE A 111 3.55 23.33 -10.49
CA PHE A 111 4.24 24.17 -11.47
C PHE A 111 3.83 23.85 -12.90
N LEU A 112 3.64 22.58 -13.22
CA LEU A 112 3.22 22.15 -14.53
C LEU A 112 1.78 22.59 -14.84
N THR A 113 0.89 22.46 -13.85
CA THR A 113 -0.50 22.92 -13.98
C THR A 113 -0.58 24.43 -14.11
N ALA A 114 0.23 25.17 -13.32
CA ALA A 114 0.29 26.62 -13.41
C ALA A 114 0.79 27.09 -14.78
N LEU A 115 1.88 26.50 -15.28
CA LEU A 115 2.47 26.85 -16.56
C LEU A 115 1.54 26.54 -17.74
N LEU A 116 1.11 25.28 -17.86
CA LEU A 116 0.27 24.85 -18.98
C LEU A 116 -1.15 25.40 -18.85
N GLY A 117 -1.66 25.57 -17.63
CA GLY A 117 -2.95 26.23 -17.37
C GLY A 117 -2.93 27.71 -17.74
N ALA A 118 -1.83 28.45 -17.44
CA ALA A 118 -1.68 29.83 -17.88
C ALA A 118 -1.60 29.93 -19.42
N LEU A 119 -0.88 29.02 -20.06
CA LEU A 119 -0.81 28.97 -21.53
C LEU A 119 -2.18 28.67 -22.16
N LEU A 120 -2.92 27.73 -21.59
CA LEU A 120 -4.29 27.42 -22.00
C LEU A 120 -5.22 28.63 -21.80
N ALA A 121 -5.18 29.26 -20.63
CA ALA A 121 -5.97 30.45 -20.34
C ALA A 121 -5.62 31.59 -21.28
N ALA A 122 -4.34 31.83 -21.53
CA ALA A 122 -3.89 32.84 -22.48
C ALA A 122 -4.42 32.55 -23.90
N SER A 123 -4.36 31.31 -24.37
CA SER A 123 -4.83 30.94 -25.70
C SER A 123 -6.34 31.13 -25.88
N VAL A 124 -7.13 30.97 -24.81
CA VAL A 124 -8.58 31.16 -24.81
C VAL A 124 -8.97 32.63 -24.64
N LEU A 125 -8.31 33.35 -23.74
CA LEU A 125 -8.67 34.74 -23.40
C LEU A 125 -8.10 35.77 -24.36
N ALA A 126 -6.93 35.51 -24.95
CA ALA A 126 -6.25 36.48 -25.81
C ALA A 126 -7.10 36.94 -27.03
N PRO A 127 -7.91 36.11 -27.71
CA PRO A 127 -8.79 36.58 -28.77
C PRO A 127 -9.84 37.60 -28.33
N PHE A 128 -10.25 37.54 -27.04
CA PHE A 128 -11.25 38.48 -26.49
C PHE A 128 -10.63 39.75 -25.95
N MET A 129 -9.36 39.68 -25.53
CA MET A 129 -8.63 40.80 -24.93
C MET A 129 -7.87 41.63 -25.96
N SER A 130 -7.57 41.07 -27.14
CA SER A 130 -6.85 41.78 -28.19
C SER A 130 -7.79 42.65 -29.00
N SER A 131 -7.35 43.91 -29.29
CA SER A 131 -8.04 44.86 -30.13
C SER A 131 -7.16 45.27 -31.31
N SER A 132 -7.72 46.03 -32.26
CA SER A 132 -6.95 46.63 -33.38
C SER A 132 -5.86 47.60 -32.89
N GLU A 133 -6.06 48.23 -31.72
CA GLU A 133 -5.10 49.15 -31.12
C GLU A 133 -4.01 48.42 -30.34
N ALA A 134 -4.30 47.19 -29.80
CA ALA A 134 -3.38 46.36 -29.06
C ALA A 134 -3.36 44.93 -29.65
N PRO A 135 -2.75 44.72 -30.82
CA PRO A 135 -2.69 43.41 -31.46
C PRO A 135 -1.70 42.48 -30.75
N ILE A 136 -2.00 41.19 -30.83
CA ILE A 136 -1.07 40.15 -30.41
C ILE A 136 0.03 40.06 -31.48
N ARG A 137 1.29 40.30 -31.10
CA ARG A 137 2.45 40.14 -31.98
C ARG A 137 3.06 38.77 -31.77
N LEU A 138 3.07 37.97 -32.80
CA LEU A 138 3.69 36.63 -32.79
C LEU A 138 4.93 36.68 -33.66
N ASP A 139 6.11 36.46 -33.11
CA ASP A 139 7.35 36.27 -33.85
C ASP A 139 7.51 34.78 -34.20
N LEU A 140 7.36 34.47 -35.49
CA LEU A 140 7.54 33.15 -36.06
C LEU A 140 8.83 33.10 -36.89
N GLY A 141 9.98 33.03 -36.22
CA GLY A 141 11.26 32.88 -36.90
C GLY A 141 11.65 34.12 -37.73
N GLY A 142 11.47 35.34 -37.16
CA GLY A 142 11.80 36.61 -37.81
C GLY A 142 10.69 37.24 -38.64
N ARG A 143 9.49 36.66 -38.65
CA ARG A 143 8.28 37.26 -39.23
C ARG A 143 7.33 37.64 -38.08
N GLU A 144 7.15 38.96 -37.90
CA GLU A 144 6.14 39.46 -36.97
C GLU A 144 4.76 39.42 -37.63
N ILE A 145 3.86 38.64 -37.09
CA ILE A 145 2.45 38.61 -37.49
C ILE A 145 1.65 39.27 -36.37
N ALA A 146 1.05 40.43 -36.70
CA ALA A 146 0.12 41.09 -35.81
C ALA A 146 -1.31 40.61 -36.07
N VAL A 147 -1.94 40.00 -35.07
CA VAL A 147 -3.29 39.45 -35.17
C VAL A 147 -4.13 40.02 -34.02
N SER A 148 -5.36 40.44 -34.32
CA SER A 148 -6.25 41.06 -33.34
C SER A 148 -7.64 40.41 -33.35
N GLY A 149 -8.28 40.43 -32.18
CA GLY A 149 -9.64 39.93 -32.01
C GLY A 149 -9.78 38.46 -32.37
N LEU A 150 -10.95 38.05 -32.80
CA LEU A 150 -11.28 36.67 -33.17
C LEU A 150 -10.44 36.11 -34.31
N GLN A 151 -9.76 36.96 -35.10
CA GLN A 151 -8.84 36.50 -36.16
C GLN A 151 -7.61 35.78 -35.61
N SER A 152 -7.27 35.98 -34.33
CA SER A 152 -6.19 35.26 -33.65
C SER A 152 -6.60 33.85 -33.24
N ALA A 153 -7.89 33.55 -33.13
CA ALA A 153 -8.40 32.27 -32.65
C ALA A 153 -7.90 31.05 -33.45
N PRO A 154 -7.86 31.02 -34.78
CA PRO A 154 -7.35 29.86 -35.51
C PRO A 154 -5.86 29.59 -35.29
N ILE A 155 -5.09 30.58 -34.87
CA ILE A 155 -3.66 30.43 -34.56
C ILE A 155 -3.48 29.99 -33.09
N LEU A 156 -4.25 30.53 -32.15
CA LEU A 156 -4.12 30.27 -30.72
C LEU A 156 -4.84 29.00 -30.27
N ALA A 157 -5.93 28.60 -30.96
CA ALA A 157 -6.68 27.38 -30.63
C ALA A 157 -5.81 26.11 -30.69
N PRO A 158 -4.96 25.86 -31.70
CA PRO A 158 -4.06 24.71 -31.71
C PRO A 158 -3.08 24.75 -30.54
N VAL A 159 -2.56 25.92 -30.16
CA VAL A 159 -1.65 26.07 -29.00
C VAL A 159 -2.38 25.68 -27.70
N GLY A 160 -3.62 26.15 -27.53
CA GLY A 160 -4.45 25.76 -26.38
C GLY A 160 -4.75 24.28 -26.33
N LEU A 161 -5.06 23.66 -27.48
CA LEU A 161 -5.30 22.21 -27.56
C LEU A 161 -4.04 21.40 -27.22
N ILE A 162 -2.88 21.82 -27.69
CA ILE A 162 -1.60 21.19 -27.35
C ILE A 162 -1.34 21.35 -25.86
N ALA A 163 -1.49 22.55 -25.29
CA ALA A 163 -1.32 22.81 -23.87
C ALA A 163 -2.26 21.92 -23.03
N LEU A 164 -3.53 21.80 -23.41
CA LEU A 164 -4.51 20.94 -22.74
C LEU A 164 -4.10 19.47 -22.79
N SER A 165 -3.71 18.97 -23.96
CA SER A 165 -3.30 17.57 -24.12
C SER A 165 -2.04 17.25 -23.32
N LEU A 166 -1.06 18.14 -23.31
CA LEU A 166 0.15 18.01 -22.47
C LEU A 166 -0.19 18.06 -20.99
N LEU A 167 -1.09 18.95 -20.56
CA LEU A 167 -1.52 19.04 -19.17
C LEU A 167 -2.19 17.73 -18.71
N LEU A 168 -3.14 17.23 -19.49
CA LEU A 168 -3.83 15.98 -19.14
C LEU A 168 -2.88 14.78 -19.13
N GLY A 169 -1.97 14.70 -20.12
CA GLY A 169 -0.97 13.66 -20.20
C GLY A 169 0.02 13.70 -19.02
N ALA A 170 0.46 14.89 -18.64
CA ALA A 170 1.38 15.11 -17.53
C ALA A 170 0.73 14.77 -16.17
N LEU A 171 -0.49 15.23 -15.92
CA LEU A 171 -1.24 14.88 -14.71
C LEU A 171 -1.48 13.37 -14.60
N TRP A 172 -1.81 12.74 -15.71
CA TRP A 172 -1.95 11.29 -15.72
C TRP A 172 -0.63 10.57 -15.46
N GLY A 173 0.48 11.01 -16.07
CA GLY A 173 1.81 10.44 -15.87
C GLY A 173 2.29 10.58 -14.42
N LEU A 174 2.15 11.78 -13.83
CA LEU A 174 2.49 12.05 -12.43
C LEU A 174 1.62 11.22 -11.46
N GLY A 175 0.31 11.10 -11.72
CA GLY A 175 -0.58 10.25 -10.94
C GLY A 175 -0.20 8.77 -11.02
N ARG A 176 0.20 8.29 -12.20
CA ARG A 176 0.75 6.93 -12.35
C ARG A 176 2.04 6.74 -11.57
N LEU A 177 2.95 7.71 -11.65
CA LEU A 177 4.22 7.66 -10.91
C LEU A 177 3.98 7.64 -9.39
N ARG A 178 3.02 8.42 -8.90
CA ARG A 178 2.59 8.40 -7.49
C ARG A 178 2.07 7.03 -7.05
N LEU A 179 1.20 6.40 -7.86
CA LEU A 179 0.70 5.06 -7.56
C LEU A 179 1.81 4.00 -7.57
N LEU A 180 2.78 4.12 -8.48
CA LEU A 180 3.96 3.24 -8.51
C LEU A 180 4.84 3.44 -7.27
N LEU A 181 5.03 4.69 -6.81
CA LEU A 181 5.75 4.99 -5.58
C LEU A 181 5.09 4.33 -4.37
N VAL A 182 3.77 4.49 -4.22
CA VAL A 182 3.01 3.82 -3.14
C VAL A 182 3.16 2.31 -3.21
N LYS A 183 3.04 1.72 -4.40
CA LYS A 183 3.16 0.28 -4.61
C LYS A 183 4.56 -0.23 -4.28
N ALA A 184 5.61 0.45 -4.72
CA ALA A 184 7.00 0.08 -4.46
C ALA A 184 7.30 0.07 -2.96
N LEU A 185 6.97 1.15 -2.25
CA LEU A 185 7.21 1.28 -0.81
C LEU A 185 6.31 0.38 0.05
N SER A 186 5.14 -0.04 -0.48
CA SER A 186 4.23 -0.96 0.21
C SER A 186 4.55 -2.44 -0.06
N GLY A 187 5.24 -2.73 -1.16
CA GLY A 187 5.56 -4.10 -1.58
C GLY A 187 6.57 -4.80 -0.66
N GLU A 188 7.51 -4.06 -0.09
CA GLU A 188 8.48 -4.61 0.88
C GLU A 188 7.81 -5.15 2.15
N ARG A 189 6.77 -4.48 2.65
CA ARG A 189 5.98 -4.97 3.80
C ARG A 189 5.30 -6.31 3.53
N LYS A 190 4.77 -6.49 2.34
CA LYS A 190 4.08 -7.73 1.95
C LYS A 190 5.08 -8.90 1.89
N ARG A 191 6.28 -8.65 1.35
CA ARG A 191 7.36 -9.63 1.33
C ARG A 191 7.84 -10.00 2.72
N GLN A 192 8.17 -9.03 3.57
CA GLN A 192 8.62 -9.28 4.95
C GLN A 192 7.57 -10.04 5.76
N ARG A 193 6.29 -9.71 5.60
CA ARG A 193 5.21 -10.42 6.29
C ARG A 193 5.03 -11.86 5.78
N LEU A 194 5.19 -12.09 4.49
CA LEU A 194 5.17 -13.44 3.91
C LEU A 194 6.36 -14.27 4.41
N GLU A 195 7.55 -13.69 4.47
CA GLU A 195 8.75 -14.34 4.99
C GLU A 195 8.58 -14.69 6.48
N GLN A 196 8.04 -13.78 7.29
CA GLN A 196 7.74 -14.04 8.71
C GLN A 196 6.71 -15.16 8.88
N LEU A 197 5.60 -15.12 8.13
CA LEU A 197 4.58 -16.18 8.18
C LEU A 197 5.13 -17.52 7.71
N THR A 198 5.98 -17.54 6.69
CA THR A 198 6.61 -18.78 6.21
C THR A 198 7.56 -19.35 7.24
N ALA A 199 8.34 -18.51 7.93
CA ALA A 199 9.22 -18.92 9.02
C ALA A 199 8.40 -19.47 10.21
N GLU A 200 7.29 -18.82 10.58
CA GLU A 200 6.41 -19.25 11.65
C GLU A 200 5.74 -20.61 11.34
N VAL A 201 5.24 -20.79 10.11
CA VAL A 201 4.71 -22.08 9.64
C VAL A 201 5.78 -23.16 9.67
N GLY A 202 7.01 -22.84 9.25
CA GLY A 202 8.15 -23.76 9.33
C GLY A 202 8.45 -24.19 10.77
N HIS A 203 8.48 -23.25 11.70
CA HIS A 203 8.69 -23.53 13.13
C HIS A 203 7.56 -24.40 13.71
N LEU A 204 6.30 -24.09 13.40
CA LEU A 204 5.16 -24.88 13.87
C LEU A 204 5.19 -26.32 13.30
N THR A 205 5.60 -26.49 12.05
CA THR A 205 5.72 -27.80 11.41
C THR A 205 6.84 -28.62 12.06
N ALA A 206 8.00 -28.02 12.33
CA ALA A 206 9.10 -28.67 13.02
C ALA A 206 8.72 -29.06 14.46
N SER A 207 8.06 -28.17 15.20
CA SER A 207 7.57 -28.44 16.55
C SER A 207 6.55 -29.60 16.57
N ARG A 208 5.67 -29.66 15.58
CA ARG A 208 4.73 -30.77 15.42
C ARG A 208 5.44 -32.10 15.16
N ALA A 209 6.46 -32.14 14.31
CA ALA A 209 7.25 -33.32 14.05
C ALA A 209 7.92 -33.83 15.34
N THR A 210 8.56 -32.93 16.10
CA THR A 210 9.19 -33.27 17.39
C THR A 210 8.18 -33.84 18.40
N LEU A 211 6.96 -33.29 18.45
CA LEU A 211 5.89 -33.82 19.30
C LEU A 211 5.44 -35.21 18.86
N MET A 212 5.31 -35.45 17.56
CA MET A 212 4.95 -36.79 17.04
C MET A 212 6.02 -37.82 17.37
N ASP A 213 7.31 -37.47 17.18
CA ASP A 213 8.42 -38.35 17.54
C ASP A 213 8.43 -38.68 19.06
N ALA A 214 8.14 -37.68 19.90
CA ALA A 214 8.03 -37.89 21.35
C ALA A 214 6.83 -38.81 21.70
N PHE A 215 5.69 -38.66 21.03
CA PHE A 215 4.54 -39.53 21.23
C PHE A 215 4.82 -40.96 20.80
N GLU A 216 5.51 -41.18 19.69
CA GLU A 216 5.89 -42.52 19.23
C GLU A 216 6.90 -43.20 20.18
N ALA A 217 7.86 -42.44 20.69
CA ALA A 217 8.81 -42.92 21.68
C ALA A 217 8.10 -43.35 22.98
N GLU A 218 7.15 -42.51 23.47
CA GLU A 218 6.36 -42.80 24.65
C GLU A 218 5.46 -44.00 24.46
N ARG A 219 4.79 -44.10 23.30
CA ARG A 219 3.98 -45.28 22.94
C ARG A 219 4.81 -46.56 22.96
N THR A 220 5.99 -46.54 22.37
CA THR A 220 6.90 -47.69 22.36
C THR A 220 7.36 -48.07 23.75
N ARG A 221 7.56 -47.08 24.66
CA ARG A 221 7.88 -47.33 26.05
C ARG A 221 6.72 -48.02 26.78
N ILE A 222 5.50 -47.47 26.62
CA ILE A 222 4.30 -48.06 27.25
C ILE A 222 4.06 -49.49 26.75
N GLU A 223 4.23 -49.75 25.47
CA GLU A 223 4.09 -51.12 24.90
C GLU A 223 5.08 -52.11 25.52
N ARG A 224 6.35 -51.69 25.77
CA ARG A 224 7.34 -52.55 26.47
C ARG A 224 6.99 -52.77 27.93
N ASP A 225 6.65 -51.68 28.65
CA ASP A 225 6.31 -51.76 30.07
C ASP A 225 5.08 -52.69 30.28
N LEU A 226 4.10 -52.60 29.35
CA LEU A 226 2.91 -53.47 29.38
C LEU A 226 3.26 -54.95 29.07
N HIS A 227 4.13 -55.15 28.07
CA HIS A 227 4.59 -56.49 27.69
C HIS A 227 5.38 -57.13 28.86
N ASP A 228 6.31 -56.43 29.45
CA ASP A 228 7.13 -56.93 30.53
C ASP A 228 6.32 -57.12 31.82
N GLY A 229 5.39 -56.21 32.11
CA GLY A 229 4.47 -56.34 33.26
C GLY A 229 3.54 -57.53 33.11
N THR A 230 2.94 -57.72 31.97
CA THR A 230 2.05 -58.90 31.70
C THR A 230 2.82 -60.21 31.75
N GLN A 231 4.07 -60.25 31.25
CA GLN A 231 4.91 -61.44 31.36
C GLN A 231 5.22 -61.80 32.82
N GLN A 232 5.58 -60.81 33.66
CA GLN A 232 5.85 -61.00 35.07
C GLN A 232 4.61 -61.52 35.82
N GLU A 233 3.42 -60.98 35.53
CA GLU A 233 2.17 -61.45 36.15
C GLU A 233 1.83 -62.87 35.73
N LEU A 234 2.03 -63.22 34.45
CA LEU A 234 1.83 -64.60 33.98
C LEU A 234 2.79 -65.57 34.63
N VAL A 235 4.06 -65.23 34.81
CA VAL A 235 5.05 -66.08 35.51
C VAL A 235 4.66 -66.24 36.97
N ALA A 236 4.26 -65.17 37.64
CA ALA A 236 3.83 -65.21 39.06
C ALA A 236 2.57 -66.09 39.22
N LEU A 237 1.61 -65.98 38.28
CA LEU A 237 0.41 -66.83 38.24
C LEU A 237 0.77 -68.29 38.02
N ALA A 238 1.66 -68.60 37.09
CA ALA A 238 2.14 -69.97 36.83
C ALA A 238 2.85 -70.57 38.04
N MET A 239 3.68 -69.80 38.76
CA MET A 239 4.31 -70.24 39.99
C MET A 239 3.30 -70.53 41.11
N ASN A 240 2.30 -69.65 41.28
CA ASN A 240 1.24 -69.85 42.27
C ASN A 240 0.40 -71.11 41.95
N LEU A 241 0.03 -71.32 40.69
CA LEU A 241 -0.69 -72.53 40.27
C LEU A 241 0.16 -73.80 40.46
N GLY A 242 1.45 -73.74 40.14
CA GLY A 242 2.41 -74.82 40.41
C GLY A 242 2.51 -75.19 41.86
N GLY A 243 2.59 -74.19 42.76
CA GLY A 243 2.60 -74.34 44.21
C GLY A 243 1.30 -75.00 44.76
N LEU A 244 0.15 -74.53 44.26
CA LEU A 244 -1.16 -75.13 44.63
C LEU A 244 -1.29 -76.61 44.16
N ARG A 245 -0.78 -76.96 43.01
CA ARG A 245 -0.76 -78.28 42.49
C ARG A 245 0.10 -79.22 43.37
N LEU A 246 1.31 -78.80 43.71
CA LEU A 246 2.17 -79.60 44.59
C LEU A 246 1.55 -79.78 45.98
N ALA A 247 0.90 -78.73 46.52
CA ALA A 247 0.18 -78.84 47.79
C ALA A 247 -1.02 -79.84 47.72
N ALA A 248 -1.72 -79.89 46.59
CA ALA A 248 -2.82 -80.84 46.37
C ALA A 248 -2.35 -82.31 46.17
N GLU A 249 -1.15 -82.50 45.62
CA GLU A 249 -0.55 -83.82 45.42
C GLU A 249 0.04 -84.41 46.73
N SER A 250 0.23 -83.53 47.75
CA SER A 250 0.77 -83.90 49.06
C SER A 250 -0.30 -84.26 50.13
N LEU A 251 -1.59 -84.13 49.78
CA LEU A 251 -2.76 -84.50 50.59
C LEU A 251 -3.30 -85.88 50.18
#